data_6384499d93d403a1169aa7677852bf41
#
_entry.id   6384499d93d403a1169aa7677852bf41
#
_cell.length_a   1.000
_cell.length_b   1.000
_cell.length_c   1.000
_cell.angle_alpha   90.00
_cell.angle_beta   90.00
_cell.angle_gamma   90.00
#
_symmetry.space_group_name_H-M   'P 1'
#
loop_
_entity.id
_entity.type
_entity.pdbx_description
1 polymer ?
#
loop_
_entity_poly.entity_id
_entity_poly.type
_entity_poly.pdbx_seq_one_letter_code
_entity_poly.pdbx_strand_id
1 'polypeptide(L)'
;MPNERLRASLLEHGLTPHVLGDRLGVDHKTVERWIAGRLPYRRHRYAIAARLGVDEVFLWPDALSRDQVTAASEGELLGLYPHRTDVPHALWERFFSEAKTSIGILVYSGLFLSEDTALKKILADQAGSGVGVRILLGDPDSPHVAQRGEDEGVGDAQAGKIRNALVQYRKLRAVTGIEFRYHQTILYNSVYISDDQVLASTHLYGLPAPAAPVWHLRKLAGGEIASMYLDSFERVWETAAPIPADI
;
A
#
# COMPACT_ATOMS: atom_id res chain seq x y z
N MET A 1 -19.30 -4.58 22.10
CA MET A 1 -19.13 -5.85 21.38
C MET A 1 -17.83 -6.50 21.80
N PRO A 2 -17.68 -7.84 21.77
CA PRO A 2 -16.39 -8.49 22.05
C PRO A 2 -15.31 -8.00 21.11
N ASN A 3 -14.07 -7.91 21.61
CA ASN A 3 -12.91 -7.51 20.82
C ASN A 3 -12.29 -8.77 20.18
N GLU A 4 -12.81 -9.15 19.02
CA GLU A 4 -12.34 -10.33 18.30
C GLU A 4 -10.91 -10.14 17.74
N ARG A 5 -10.49 -8.89 17.46
CA ARG A 5 -9.12 -8.60 17.00
C ARG A 5 -8.10 -8.91 18.08
N LEU A 6 -8.38 -8.50 19.34
CA LEU A 6 -7.52 -8.84 20.47
C LEU A 6 -7.50 -10.37 20.69
N ARG A 7 -8.67 -11.02 20.60
CA ARG A 7 -8.77 -12.48 20.76
C ARG A 7 -7.95 -13.21 19.70
N ALA A 8 -8.11 -12.86 18.43
CA ALA A 8 -7.37 -13.45 17.31
C ALA A 8 -5.86 -13.24 17.47
N SER A 9 -5.41 -12.02 17.74
CA SER A 9 -3.99 -11.74 17.92
C SER A 9 -3.36 -12.48 19.09
N LEU A 10 -4.09 -12.69 20.18
CA LEU A 10 -3.61 -13.52 21.29
C LEU A 10 -3.44 -14.98 20.88
N LEU A 11 -4.38 -15.53 20.11
CA LEU A 11 -4.31 -16.89 19.59
C LEU A 11 -3.11 -17.09 18.65
N GLU A 12 -2.91 -16.16 17.72
CA GLU A 12 -1.77 -16.17 16.78
C GLU A 12 -0.43 -16.20 17.50
N HIS A 13 -0.33 -15.50 18.65
CA HIS A 13 0.90 -15.45 19.44
C HIS A 13 0.97 -16.52 20.55
N GLY A 14 0.02 -17.46 20.59
CA GLY A 14 -0.04 -18.51 21.60
C GLY A 14 -0.19 -17.98 23.03
N LEU A 15 -0.78 -16.79 23.21
CA LEU A 15 -0.96 -16.13 24.49
C LEU A 15 -2.36 -16.39 25.04
N THR A 16 -2.43 -16.81 26.31
CA THR A 16 -3.69 -16.88 27.06
C THR A 16 -3.93 -15.59 27.84
N PRO A 17 -5.19 -15.30 28.23
CA PRO A 17 -5.51 -14.17 29.11
C PRO A 17 -4.69 -14.16 30.41
N HIS A 18 -4.38 -15.34 30.96
CA HIS A 18 -3.58 -15.50 32.16
C HIS A 18 -2.15 -15.05 31.93
N VAL A 19 -1.50 -15.57 30.88
CA VAL A 19 -0.12 -15.22 30.52
C VAL A 19 0.03 -13.74 30.20
N LEU A 20 -0.94 -13.15 29.50
CA LEU A 20 -0.94 -11.73 29.21
C LEU A 20 -1.13 -10.90 30.50
N GLY A 21 -2.03 -11.34 31.39
CA GLY A 21 -2.27 -10.70 32.68
C GLY A 21 -1.01 -10.64 33.53
N ASP A 22 -0.32 -11.77 33.70
CA ASP A 22 0.93 -11.86 34.45
C ASP A 22 1.99 -10.92 33.88
N ARG A 23 2.13 -10.89 32.58
CA ARG A 23 3.10 -10.03 31.88
C ARG A 23 2.82 -8.53 31.98
N LEU A 24 1.56 -8.14 32.19
CA LEU A 24 1.12 -6.76 32.33
C LEU A 24 0.90 -6.34 33.80
N GLY A 25 1.08 -7.27 34.75
CA GLY A 25 0.82 -7.03 36.15
C GLY A 25 -0.66 -6.78 36.49
N VAL A 26 -1.57 -7.45 35.73
CA VAL A 26 -3.02 -7.34 35.94
C VAL A 26 -3.65 -8.73 36.08
N ASP A 27 -4.78 -8.79 36.78
CA ASP A 27 -5.55 -10.03 36.92
C ASP A 27 -6.07 -10.51 35.56
N HIS A 28 -6.04 -11.83 35.29
CA HIS A 28 -6.51 -12.44 34.04
C HIS A 28 -7.96 -12.08 33.70
N LYS A 29 -8.83 -11.95 34.73
CA LYS A 29 -10.22 -11.48 34.52
C LYS A 29 -10.29 -10.06 33.95
N THR A 30 -9.26 -9.25 34.18
CA THR A 30 -9.15 -7.92 33.55
C THR A 30 -8.91 -8.04 32.07
N VAL A 31 -8.05 -8.98 31.65
CA VAL A 31 -7.80 -9.28 30.23
C VAL A 31 -9.06 -9.87 29.57
N GLU A 32 -9.76 -10.77 30.25
CA GLU A 32 -11.04 -11.32 29.75
C GLU A 32 -12.08 -10.22 29.53
N ARG A 33 -12.17 -9.23 30.44
CA ARG A 33 -13.05 -8.06 30.25
C ARG A 33 -12.66 -7.23 29.05
N TRP A 34 -11.37 -7.10 28.74
CA TRP A 34 -10.90 -6.41 27.53
C TRP A 34 -11.28 -7.18 26.26
N ILE A 35 -11.15 -8.50 26.25
CA ILE A 35 -11.64 -9.37 25.18
C ILE A 35 -13.16 -9.27 25.05
N ALA A 36 -13.88 -9.15 26.17
CA ALA A 36 -15.34 -8.96 26.17
C ALA A 36 -15.79 -7.57 25.69
N GLY A 37 -14.83 -6.66 25.37
CA GLY A 37 -15.12 -5.37 24.76
C GLY A 37 -14.93 -4.16 25.68
N ARG A 38 -14.46 -4.36 26.94
CA ARG A 38 -14.09 -3.23 27.79
C ARG A 38 -12.79 -2.60 27.28
N LEU A 39 -12.79 -1.29 27.08
CA LEU A 39 -11.59 -0.55 26.65
C LEU A 39 -10.54 -0.50 27.78
N PRO A 40 -9.30 -0.98 27.57
CA PRO A 40 -8.20 -0.83 28.50
C PRO A 40 -7.77 0.65 28.65
N TYR A 41 -7.13 1.00 29.76
CA TYR A 41 -6.41 2.27 29.85
C TYR A 41 -5.28 2.34 28.82
N ARG A 42 -4.95 3.54 28.32
CA ARG A 42 -3.97 3.77 27.24
C ARG A 42 -2.63 3.04 27.47
N ARG A 43 -2.09 3.08 28.71
CA ARG A 43 -0.86 2.36 29.05
C ARG A 43 -0.91 0.87 28.76
N HIS A 44 -2.06 0.23 29.01
CA HIS A 44 -2.23 -1.21 28.78
C HIS A 44 -2.46 -1.50 27.27
N ARG A 45 -3.21 -0.64 26.57
CA ARG A 45 -3.39 -0.77 25.12
C ARG A 45 -2.04 -0.72 24.39
N TYR A 46 -1.22 0.29 24.73
CA TYR A 46 0.12 0.43 24.17
C TYR A 46 1.01 -0.78 24.47
N ALA A 47 1.04 -1.24 25.73
CA ALA A 47 1.85 -2.38 26.13
C ALA A 47 1.41 -3.69 25.44
N ILE A 48 0.11 -3.89 25.21
CA ILE A 48 -0.43 -5.05 24.49
C ILE A 48 -0.07 -4.97 23.00
N ALA A 49 -0.31 -3.83 22.38
CA ALA A 49 -0.01 -3.60 20.96
C ALA A 49 1.48 -3.84 20.64
N ALA A 50 2.37 -3.24 21.43
CA ALA A 50 3.82 -3.43 21.31
C ALA A 50 4.25 -4.89 21.46
N ARG A 51 3.60 -5.64 22.36
CA ARG A 51 3.92 -7.05 22.61
C ARG A 51 3.43 -7.99 21.52
N LEU A 52 2.29 -7.67 20.91
CA LEU A 52 1.70 -8.43 19.81
C LEU A 52 2.23 -7.97 18.45
N GLY A 53 3.12 -6.96 18.40
CA GLY A 53 3.66 -6.44 17.14
C GLY A 53 2.59 -5.85 16.22
N VAL A 54 1.46 -5.40 16.77
CA VAL A 54 0.35 -4.82 16.03
C VAL A 54 0.08 -3.39 16.46
N ASP A 55 -0.63 -2.64 15.63
CA ASP A 55 -1.02 -1.28 15.97
C ASP A 55 -2.09 -1.25 17.08
N GLU A 56 -2.01 -0.29 18.01
CA GLU A 56 -3.03 -0.05 19.04
C GLU A 56 -4.41 0.15 18.41
N VAL A 57 -4.48 0.88 17.29
CA VAL A 57 -5.71 1.19 16.57
C VAL A 57 -6.31 -0.06 15.91
N PHE A 58 -5.46 -0.99 15.46
CA PHE A 58 -5.94 -2.27 14.97
C PHE A 58 -6.72 -3.02 16.06
N LEU A 59 -6.21 -3.05 17.29
CA LEU A 59 -6.87 -3.75 18.39
C LEU A 59 -8.08 -2.99 18.94
N TRP A 60 -8.04 -1.67 18.99
CA TRP A 60 -9.09 -0.80 19.54
C TRP A 60 -9.36 0.40 18.62
N PRO A 61 -10.05 0.21 17.49
CA PRO A 61 -10.30 1.30 16.54
C PRO A 61 -11.10 2.46 17.14
N ASP A 62 -11.99 2.16 18.09
CA ASP A 62 -12.81 3.18 18.77
C ASP A 62 -12.09 3.88 19.92
N ALA A 63 -10.80 3.59 20.15
CA ALA A 63 -10.04 4.14 21.29
C ALA A 63 -9.55 5.57 21.04
N LEU A 64 -9.52 6.02 19.81
CA LEU A 64 -9.16 7.38 19.44
C LEU A 64 -10.43 8.22 19.23
N SER A 65 -10.39 9.47 19.67
CA SER A 65 -11.42 10.43 19.28
C SER A 65 -11.28 10.78 17.80
N ARG A 66 -12.35 11.28 17.18
CA ARG A 66 -12.28 11.77 15.79
C ARG A 66 -11.17 12.81 15.60
N ASP A 67 -10.99 13.70 16.54
CA ASP A 67 -9.95 14.73 16.48
C ASP A 67 -8.54 14.11 16.50
N GLN A 68 -8.34 13.02 17.27
CA GLN A 68 -7.06 12.31 17.31
C GLN A 68 -6.80 11.55 15.99
N VAL A 69 -7.83 10.94 15.38
CA VAL A 69 -7.72 10.31 14.06
C VAL A 69 -7.41 11.36 13.00
N THR A 70 -8.10 12.49 13.02
CA THR A 70 -7.85 13.61 12.09
C THR A 70 -6.42 14.12 12.21
N ALA A 71 -5.96 14.41 13.42
CA ALA A 71 -4.60 14.89 13.66
C ALA A 71 -3.52 13.87 13.25
N ALA A 72 -3.77 12.57 13.50
CA ALA A 72 -2.85 11.52 13.05
C ALA A 72 -2.85 11.43 11.51
N SER A 73 -4.01 11.49 10.87
CA SER A 73 -4.13 11.46 9.41
C SER A 73 -3.50 12.69 8.72
N GLU A 74 -3.61 13.87 9.34
CA GLU A 74 -2.87 15.06 8.89
C GLU A 74 -1.35 14.84 8.96
N GLY A 75 -0.87 14.16 10.01
CA GLY A 75 0.53 13.79 10.19
C GLY A 75 1.05 12.76 9.18
N GLU A 76 0.17 12.00 8.52
CA GLU A 76 0.56 11.05 7.46
C GLU A 76 1.06 11.76 6.19
N LEU A 77 0.68 13.03 5.97
CA LEU A 77 1.08 13.78 4.78
C LEU A 77 2.54 14.25 4.89
N LEU A 78 3.41 13.64 4.07
CA LEU A 78 4.82 14.03 3.95
C LEU A 78 5.05 15.10 2.88
N GLY A 79 4.21 15.13 1.83
CA GLY A 79 4.33 16.09 0.74
C GLY A 79 3.14 16.04 -0.22
N LEU A 80 2.97 17.14 -0.94
CA LEU A 80 1.99 17.29 -2.01
C LEU A 80 2.67 17.93 -3.21
N TYR A 81 2.54 17.29 -4.36
CA TYR A 81 3.10 17.76 -5.62
C TYR A 81 1.96 18.09 -6.58
N PRO A 82 1.92 19.32 -7.17
CA PRO A 82 0.87 19.70 -8.12
C PRO A 82 0.78 18.78 -9.34
N HIS A 83 1.93 18.27 -9.79
CA HIS A 83 2.02 17.35 -10.92
C HIS A 83 2.94 16.18 -10.57
N ARG A 84 2.70 15.00 -11.15
CA ARG A 84 3.62 13.85 -10.98
C ARG A 84 5.03 14.16 -11.49
N THR A 85 5.14 15.00 -12.53
CA THR A 85 6.43 15.47 -13.05
C THR A 85 7.20 16.37 -12.09
N ASP A 86 6.54 16.95 -11.08
CA ASP A 86 7.18 17.77 -10.06
C ASP A 86 7.76 16.94 -8.90
N VAL A 87 7.44 15.66 -8.83
CA VAL A 87 8.06 14.74 -7.87
C VAL A 87 9.54 14.59 -8.27
N PRO A 88 10.50 15.00 -7.41
CA PRO A 88 11.92 14.94 -7.75
C PRO A 88 12.36 13.49 -8.07
N HIS A 89 13.18 13.32 -9.13
CA HIS A 89 13.71 12.01 -9.49
C HIS A 89 14.43 11.34 -8.31
N ALA A 90 15.22 12.09 -7.55
CA ALA A 90 15.90 11.60 -6.34
C ALA A 90 14.92 11.11 -5.26
N LEU A 91 13.67 11.61 -5.23
CA LEU A 91 12.65 11.08 -4.34
C LEU A 91 12.20 9.70 -4.81
N TRP A 92 11.96 9.49 -6.10
CA TRP A 92 11.62 8.17 -6.65
C TRP A 92 12.72 7.14 -6.38
N GLU A 93 13.99 7.52 -6.61
CA GLU A 93 15.14 6.65 -6.33
C GLU A 93 15.18 6.25 -4.85
N ARG A 94 15.14 7.24 -3.95
CA ARG A 94 15.15 7.00 -2.49
C ARG A 94 13.95 6.18 -2.04
N PHE A 95 12.75 6.52 -2.52
CA PHE A 95 11.50 5.86 -2.16
C PHE A 95 11.55 4.35 -2.39
N PHE A 96 12.06 3.91 -3.53
CA PHE A 96 12.19 2.48 -3.82
C PHE A 96 13.44 1.86 -3.22
N SER A 97 14.58 2.58 -3.15
CA SER A 97 15.82 2.01 -2.64
C SER A 97 15.83 1.81 -1.11
N GLU A 98 15.01 2.54 -0.37
CA GLU A 98 14.90 2.42 1.09
C GLU A 98 13.93 1.33 1.55
N ALA A 99 13.18 0.70 0.63
CA ALA A 99 12.27 -0.41 0.96
C ALA A 99 13.00 -1.56 1.65
N LYS A 100 12.38 -2.13 2.69
CA LYS A 100 12.93 -3.23 3.50
C LYS A 100 12.18 -4.54 3.33
N THR A 101 10.89 -4.46 3.00
CA THR A 101 10.01 -5.63 2.96
C THR A 101 9.23 -5.73 1.65
N SER A 102 8.67 -4.63 1.16
CA SER A 102 7.78 -4.69 0.01
C SER A 102 7.76 -3.42 -0.82
N ILE A 103 7.63 -3.59 -2.13
CA ILE A 103 7.33 -2.54 -3.09
C ILE A 103 6.06 -2.94 -3.85
N GLY A 104 5.10 -2.01 -3.94
CA GLY A 104 3.87 -2.16 -4.71
C GLY A 104 3.72 -1.06 -5.75
N ILE A 105 3.33 -1.42 -6.97
CA ILE A 105 3.06 -0.48 -8.05
C ILE A 105 1.73 -0.85 -8.68
N LEU A 106 0.75 0.06 -8.65
CA LEU A 106 -0.57 -0.09 -9.25
C LEU A 106 -0.81 1.07 -10.21
N VAL A 107 -0.84 0.78 -11.50
CA VAL A 107 -0.91 1.79 -12.56
C VAL A 107 -1.65 1.24 -13.79
N TYR A 108 -2.16 2.10 -14.68
CA TYR A 108 -2.56 1.65 -15.99
C TYR A 108 -1.33 1.22 -16.82
N SER A 109 -0.41 2.12 -17.14
CA SER A 109 0.78 1.79 -17.95
C SER A 109 2.10 1.87 -17.19
N GLY A 110 2.23 2.83 -16.27
CA GLY A 110 3.49 3.08 -15.56
C GLY A 110 4.69 3.35 -16.47
N LEU A 111 4.43 3.91 -17.66
CA LEU A 111 5.43 4.03 -18.72
C LEU A 111 6.71 4.74 -18.26
N PHE A 112 6.59 5.82 -17.47
CA PHE A 112 7.75 6.55 -16.97
C PHE A 112 8.71 5.68 -16.14
N LEU A 113 8.19 4.74 -15.33
CA LEU A 113 9.02 3.79 -14.59
C LEU A 113 9.68 2.77 -15.50
N SER A 114 8.94 2.30 -16.53
CA SER A 114 9.44 1.31 -17.46
C SER A 114 10.54 1.84 -18.38
N GLU A 115 10.54 3.15 -18.64
CA GLU A 115 11.56 3.84 -19.45
C GLU A 115 12.79 4.23 -18.61
N ASP A 116 12.64 4.36 -17.29
CA ASP A 116 13.72 4.77 -16.40
C ASP A 116 14.64 3.59 -16.04
N THR A 117 15.87 3.65 -16.52
CA THR A 117 16.86 2.58 -16.32
C THR A 117 17.33 2.52 -14.85
N ALA A 118 17.44 3.68 -14.16
CA ALA A 118 17.89 3.72 -12.78
C ALA A 118 16.83 3.12 -11.86
N LEU A 119 15.56 3.49 -12.03
CA LEU A 119 14.46 2.94 -11.24
C LEU A 119 14.28 1.43 -11.48
N LYS A 120 14.38 0.96 -12.73
CA LYS A 120 14.35 -0.49 -13.02
C LYS A 120 15.49 -1.24 -12.33
N LYS A 121 16.70 -0.64 -12.31
CA LYS A 121 17.82 -1.24 -11.61
C LYS A 121 17.57 -1.32 -10.11
N ILE A 122 17.06 -0.25 -9.49
CA ILE A 122 16.70 -0.24 -8.07
C ILE A 122 15.68 -1.34 -7.74
N LEU A 123 14.62 -1.49 -8.55
CA LEU A 123 13.62 -2.56 -8.33
C LEU A 123 14.25 -3.96 -8.43
N ALA A 124 15.17 -4.18 -9.37
CA ALA A 124 15.88 -5.46 -9.50
C ALA A 124 16.82 -5.72 -8.31
N ASP A 125 17.58 -4.70 -7.87
CA ASP A 125 18.50 -4.80 -6.74
C ASP A 125 17.74 -5.07 -5.42
N GLN A 126 16.59 -4.43 -5.23
CA GLN A 126 15.72 -4.64 -4.07
C GLN A 126 15.15 -6.07 -4.05
N ALA A 127 14.64 -6.56 -5.18
CA ALA A 127 14.18 -7.94 -5.28
C ALA A 127 15.31 -8.95 -5.01
N GLY A 128 16.51 -8.69 -5.54
CA GLY A 128 17.71 -9.48 -5.25
C GLY A 128 18.13 -9.48 -3.77
N SER A 129 17.73 -8.45 -3.02
CA SER A 129 17.96 -8.33 -1.57
C SER A 129 16.83 -8.93 -0.72
N GLY A 130 15.82 -9.53 -1.35
CA GLY A 130 14.71 -10.19 -0.66
C GLY A 130 13.47 -9.33 -0.45
N VAL A 131 13.43 -8.10 -0.97
CA VAL A 131 12.22 -7.26 -0.97
C VAL A 131 11.23 -7.80 -2.00
N GLY A 132 9.99 -8.06 -1.59
CA GLY A 132 8.93 -8.48 -2.52
C GLY A 132 8.47 -7.32 -3.41
N VAL A 133 8.58 -7.46 -4.73
CA VAL A 133 8.17 -6.42 -5.68
C VAL A 133 6.94 -6.90 -6.46
N ARG A 134 5.84 -6.15 -6.38
CA ARG A 134 4.56 -6.47 -7.02
C ARG A 134 4.11 -5.33 -7.92
N ILE A 135 3.92 -5.61 -9.20
CA ILE A 135 3.59 -4.64 -10.23
C ILE A 135 2.26 -5.01 -10.91
N LEU A 136 1.29 -4.13 -10.79
CA LEU A 136 -0.03 -4.22 -11.39
C LEU A 136 -0.13 -3.24 -12.56
N LEU A 137 -0.32 -3.78 -13.76
CA LEU A 137 -0.56 -3.02 -14.97
C LEU A 137 -2.01 -3.21 -15.42
N GLY A 138 -2.60 -2.20 -16.05
CA GLY A 138 -3.90 -2.36 -16.69
C GLY A 138 -3.83 -3.45 -17.76
N ASP A 139 -4.87 -4.28 -17.87
CA ASP A 139 -5.00 -5.20 -18.98
C ASP A 139 -5.26 -4.40 -20.26
N PRO A 140 -4.37 -4.46 -21.28
CA PRO A 140 -4.52 -3.67 -22.50
C PRO A 140 -5.81 -3.96 -23.28
N ASP A 141 -6.43 -5.10 -23.04
CA ASP A 141 -7.67 -5.52 -23.70
C ASP A 141 -8.91 -5.23 -22.82
N SER A 142 -8.72 -4.62 -21.64
CA SER A 142 -9.82 -4.24 -20.74
C SER A 142 -10.61 -3.05 -21.27
N PRO A 143 -11.96 -3.07 -21.18
CA PRO A 143 -12.79 -1.92 -21.50
C PRO A 143 -12.46 -0.68 -20.65
N HIS A 144 -11.94 -0.85 -19.45
CA HIS A 144 -11.54 0.26 -18.58
C HIS A 144 -10.26 0.96 -19.07
N VAL A 145 -9.34 0.24 -19.70
CA VAL A 145 -8.17 0.82 -20.37
C VAL A 145 -8.61 1.60 -21.60
N ALA A 146 -9.52 1.04 -22.41
CA ALA A 146 -10.09 1.73 -23.56
C ALA A 146 -10.80 3.03 -23.13
N GLN A 147 -11.69 2.95 -22.13
CA GLN A 147 -12.38 4.13 -21.60
C GLN A 147 -11.39 5.19 -21.07
N ARG A 148 -10.33 4.77 -20.37
CA ARG A 148 -9.30 5.71 -19.91
C ARG A 148 -8.59 6.39 -21.08
N GLY A 149 -8.37 5.69 -22.16
CA GLY A 149 -7.81 6.27 -23.38
C GLY A 149 -8.70 7.34 -24.00
N GLU A 150 -10.01 7.10 -24.04
CA GLU A 150 -10.99 8.07 -24.51
C GLU A 150 -11.05 9.30 -23.58
N ASP A 151 -11.10 9.08 -22.25
CA ASP A 151 -11.16 10.15 -21.26
C ASP A 151 -9.93 11.08 -21.31
N GLU A 152 -8.74 10.54 -21.61
CA GLU A 152 -7.51 11.31 -21.80
C GLU A 152 -7.35 11.87 -23.23
N GLY A 153 -8.25 11.56 -24.16
CA GLY A 153 -8.17 11.98 -25.55
C GLY A 153 -7.03 11.30 -26.36
N VAL A 154 -6.56 10.14 -25.91
CA VAL A 154 -5.49 9.38 -26.55
C VAL A 154 -5.95 8.05 -27.19
N GLY A 155 -7.22 7.68 -26.97
CA GLY A 155 -7.82 6.47 -27.56
C GLY A 155 -6.99 5.21 -27.33
N ASP A 156 -6.81 4.40 -28.38
CA ASP A 156 -6.05 3.13 -28.34
C ASP A 156 -4.58 3.27 -27.93
N ALA A 157 -4.02 4.49 -27.94
CA ALA A 157 -2.65 4.70 -27.51
C ALA A 157 -2.46 4.35 -26.02
N GLN A 158 -3.53 4.34 -25.21
CA GLN A 158 -3.43 3.90 -23.81
C GLN A 158 -3.08 2.41 -23.69
N ALA A 159 -3.72 1.54 -24.47
CA ALA A 159 -3.36 0.13 -24.56
C ALA A 159 -1.94 -0.06 -25.14
N GLY A 160 -1.57 0.76 -26.13
CA GLY A 160 -0.22 0.79 -26.72
C GLY A 160 0.85 1.14 -25.68
N LYS A 161 0.60 2.10 -24.77
CA LYS A 161 1.52 2.45 -23.67
C LYS A 161 1.75 1.26 -22.73
N ILE A 162 0.72 0.47 -22.42
CA ILE A 162 0.84 -0.71 -21.56
C ILE A 162 1.69 -1.78 -22.24
N ARG A 163 1.42 -2.09 -23.51
CA ARG A 163 2.21 -3.05 -24.29
C ARG A 163 3.68 -2.62 -24.40
N ASN A 164 3.94 -1.32 -24.63
CA ASN A 164 5.31 -0.78 -24.62
C ASN A 164 5.97 -0.93 -23.24
N ALA A 165 5.29 -0.59 -22.16
CA ALA A 165 5.83 -0.76 -20.81
C ALA A 165 6.25 -2.22 -20.55
N LEU A 166 5.48 -3.22 -20.99
CA LEU A 166 5.84 -4.63 -20.86
C LEU A 166 7.10 -4.99 -21.63
N VAL A 167 7.28 -4.45 -22.85
CA VAL A 167 8.52 -4.64 -23.62
C VAL A 167 9.72 -4.07 -22.85
N GLN A 168 9.57 -2.88 -22.25
CA GLN A 168 10.62 -2.25 -21.45
C GLN A 168 10.92 -3.03 -20.16
N TYR A 169 9.92 -3.68 -19.57
CA TYR A 169 10.05 -4.50 -18.36
C TYR A 169 10.53 -5.94 -18.64
N ARG A 170 10.77 -6.34 -19.88
CA ARG A 170 11.13 -7.74 -20.23
C ARG A 170 12.24 -8.31 -19.34
N LYS A 171 13.32 -7.54 -19.11
CA LYS A 171 14.43 -7.99 -18.23
C LYS A 171 14.02 -8.07 -16.77
N LEU A 172 13.18 -7.13 -16.31
CA LEU A 172 12.72 -7.06 -14.92
C LEU A 172 11.75 -8.22 -14.61
N ARG A 173 10.94 -8.63 -15.57
CA ARG A 173 10.01 -9.78 -15.44
C ARG A 173 10.72 -11.13 -15.23
N ALA A 174 11.99 -11.23 -15.60
CA ALA A 174 12.81 -12.42 -15.39
C ALA A 174 13.51 -12.45 -14.01
N VAL A 175 13.39 -11.37 -13.21
CA VAL A 175 14.02 -11.29 -11.89
C VAL A 175 13.17 -11.99 -10.85
N THR A 176 13.76 -12.96 -10.15
CA THR A 176 13.09 -13.63 -9.01
C THR A 176 12.75 -12.61 -7.91
N GLY A 177 11.54 -12.71 -7.35
CA GLY A 177 11.05 -11.76 -6.35
C GLY A 177 10.27 -10.59 -6.93
N ILE A 178 10.14 -10.51 -8.27
CA ILE A 178 9.27 -9.53 -8.94
C ILE A 178 8.10 -10.24 -9.60
N GLU A 179 6.89 -9.84 -9.23
CA GLU A 179 5.66 -10.36 -9.79
C GLU A 179 4.92 -9.30 -10.60
N PHE A 180 4.45 -9.66 -11.78
CA PHE A 180 3.63 -8.81 -12.65
C PHE A 180 2.25 -9.42 -12.84
N ARG A 181 1.21 -8.60 -12.66
CA ARG A 181 -0.18 -8.99 -12.92
C ARG A 181 -0.92 -7.93 -13.73
N TYR A 182 -1.91 -8.36 -14.50
CA TYR A 182 -2.89 -7.50 -15.12
C TYR A 182 -4.09 -7.29 -14.19
N HIS A 183 -4.54 -6.05 -14.07
CA HIS A 183 -5.81 -5.71 -13.43
C HIS A 183 -6.84 -5.20 -14.45
N GLN A 184 -8.09 -5.46 -14.18
CA GLN A 184 -9.24 -4.94 -14.94
C GLN A 184 -10.08 -3.98 -14.08
N THR A 185 -9.42 -3.23 -13.21
CA THR A 185 -10.06 -2.32 -12.25
C THR A 185 -10.08 -0.91 -12.82
N ILE A 186 -11.19 -0.17 -12.58
CA ILE A 186 -11.21 1.27 -12.80
C ILE A 186 -10.32 1.90 -11.74
N LEU A 187 -9.19 2.50 -12.15
CA LEU A 187 -8.29 3.18 -11.23
C LEU A 187 -8.70 4.64 -11.05
N TYR A 188 -8.86 5.04 -9.81
CA TYR A 188 -9.00 6.45 -9.41
C TYR A 188 -7.67 7.09 -9.07
N ASN A 189 -6.65 6.27 -8.83
CA ASN A 189 -5.29 6.69 -8.51
C ASN A 189 -4.28 5.70 -9.09
N SER A 190 -3.11 6.21 -9.50
CA SER A 190 -1.91 5.38 -9.56
C SER A 190 -1.30 5.35 -8.17
N VAL A 191 -0.91 4.17 -7.67
CA VAL A 191 -0.41 3.98 -6.31
C VAL A 191 0.96 3.33 -6.37
N TYR A 192 1.91 3.93 -5.69
CA TYR A 192 3.27 3.42 -5.51
C TYR A 192 3.50 3.25 -4.02
N ILE A 193 4.00 2.10 -3.62
CA ILE A 193 4.16 1.68 -2.23
C ILE A 193 5.63 1.31 -1.99
N SER A 194 6.16 1.76 -0.87
CA SER A 194 7.44 1.35 -0.32
C SER A 194 7.27 1.16 1.18
N ASP A 195 7.11 -0.08 1.62
CA ASP A 195 6.79 -0.46 3.00
C ASP A 195 5.57 0.29 3.56
N ASP A 196 5.78 1.27 4.44
CA ASP A 196 4.76 2.10 5.08
C ASP A 196 4.49 3.42 4.36
N GLN A 197 5.19 3.69 3.25
CA GLN A 197 5.03 4.91 2.48
C GLN A 197 4.22 4.68 1.20
N VAL A 198 3.49 5.71 0.81
CA VAL A 198 2.64 5.70 -0.39
C VAL A 198 2.84 7.00 -1.18
N LEU A 199 3.07 6.88 -2.49
CA LEU A 199 2.89 7.97 -3.44
C LEU A 199 1.61 7.68 -4.23
N ALA A 200 0.56 8.46 -4.01
CA ALA A 200 -0.73 8.32 -4.67
C ALA A 200 -0.94 9.45 -5.68
N SER A 201 -0.98 9.13 -6.97
CA SER A 201 -1.29 10.09 -8.03
C SER A 201 -2.78 9.99 -8.40
N THR A 202 -3.55 11.03 -8.10
CA THR A 202 -4.99 11.05 -8.38
C THR A 202 -5.26 11.17 -9.88
N HIS A 203 -6.24 10.41 -10.37
CA HIS A 203 -6.66 10.52 -11.77
C HIS A 203 -7.79 11.55 -11.87
N LEU A 204 -7.50 12.68 -12.50
CA LEU A 204 -8.48 13.70 -12.82
C LEU A 204 -9.00 13.46 -14.24
N TYR A 205 -10.31 13.68 -14.43
CA TYR A 205 -10.96 13.52 -15.74
C TYR A 205 -10.31 14.44 -16.79
N GLY A 206 -9.98 13.88 -17.95
CA GLY A 206 -9.38 14.63 -19.05
C GLY A 206 -7.90 15.00 -18.86
N LEU A 207 -7.25 14.63 -17.73
CA LEU A 207 -5.85 14.92 -17.51
C LEU A 207 -5.00 13.63 -17.56
N PRO A 208 -3.90 13.66 -18.34
CA PRO A 208 -2.96 12.54 -18.35
C PRO A 208 -2.17 12.47 -17.03
N ALA A 209 -1.75 11.26 -16.64
CA ALA A 209 -1.08 11.00 -15.39
C ALA A 209 0.15 11.90 -15.06
N PRO A 210 0.98 12.37 -16.02
CA PRO A 210 2.07 13.31 -15.73
C PRO A 210 1.61 14.65 -15.15
N ALA A 211 0.41 15.11 -15.49
CA ALA A 211 -0.16 16.39 -15.04
C ALA A 211 -0.99 16.25 -13.75
N ALA A 212 -1.21 15.04 -13.27
CA ALA A 212 -2.02 14.77 -12.10
C ALA A 212 -1.25 15.01 -10.78
N PRO A 213 -1.92 15.49 -9.70
CA PRO A 213 -1.28 15.70 -8.42
C PRO A 213 -0.86 14.39 -7.74
N VAL A 214 0.15 14.49 -6.87
CA VAL A 214 0.66 13.35 -6.10
C VAL A 214 0.70 13.68 -4.62
N TRP A 215 0.10 12.80 -3.83
CA TRP A 215 0.19 12.80 -2.37
C TRP A 215 1.32 11.87 -1.94
N HIS A 216 2.26 12.36 -1.14
CA HIS A 216 3.25 11.53 -0.47
C HIS A 216 2.81 11.33 0.97
N LEU A 217 2.52 10.09 1.33
CA LEU A 217 1.96 9.71 2.60
C LEU A 217 2.88 8.69 3.29
N ARG A 218 2.84 8.67 4.62
CA ARG A 218 3.41 7.61 5.44
C ARG A 218 2.39 7.13 6.45
N LYS A 219 2.23 5.83 6.58
CA LYS A 219 1.36 5.23 7.59
C LYS A 219 1.82 5.60 8.99
N LEU A 220 0.93 6.16 9.78
CA LEU A 220 1.13 6.46 11.19
C LEU A 220 0.11 5.74 12.06
N ALA A 221 0.51 5.43 13.29
CA ALA A 221 -0.40 4.86 14.26
C ALA A 221 -1.58 5.82 14.54
N GLY A 222 -2.79 5.37 14.25
CA GLY A 222 -4.00 6.17 14.38
C GLY A 222 -4.39 7.00 13.17
N GLY A 223 -3.54 7.07 12.13
CA GLY A 223 -3.88 7.60 10.82
C GLY A 223 -4.56 6.53 9.96
N GLU A 224 -5.41 6.95 9.04
CA GLU A 224 -6.19 6.05 8.20
C GLU A 224 -5.91 6.21 6.71
N ILE A 225 -5.36 7.36 6.25
CA ILE A 225 -5.26 7.69 4.83
C ILE A 225 -4.30 6.74 4.11
N ALA A 226 -3.07 6.58 4.60
CA ALA A 226 -2.10 5.69 3.97
C ALA A 226 -2.59 4.23 3.98
N SER A 227 -3.22 3.79 5.08
CA SER A 227 -3.79 2.45 5.19
C SER A 227 -4.86 2.17 4.13
N MET A 228 -5.71 3.15 3.79
CA MET A 228 -6.72 3.00 2.73
C MET A 228 -6.09 2.71 1.36
N TYR A 229 -4.95 3.35 1.03
CA TYR A 229 -4.24 3.08 -0.23
C TYR A 229 -3.56 1.71 -0.22
N LEU A 230 -2.96 1.31 0.91
CA LEU A 230 -2.36 -0.01 1.07
C LEU A 230 -3.42 -1.11 0.90
N ASP A 231 -4.55 -0.99 1.58
CA ASP A 231 -5.68 -1.94 1.47
C ASP A 231 -6.28 -1.96 0.06
N SER A 232 -6.34 -0.80 -0.61
CA SER A 232 -6.82 -0.71 -1.99
C SER A 232 -5.91 -1.48 -2.95
N PHE A 233 -4.59 -1.38 -2.78
CA PHE A 233 -3.62 -2.15 -3.56
C PHE A 233 -3.84 -3.66 -3.38
N GLU A 234 -3.97 -4.14 -2.14
CA GLU A 234 -4.16 -5.57 -1.86
C GLU A 234 -5.46 -6.09 -2.50
N ARG A 235 -6.56 -5.36 -2.41
CA ARG A 235 -7.83 -5.75 -3.05
C ARG A 235 -7.70 -5.90 -4.57
N VAL A 236 -6.95 -5.01 -5.23
CA VAL A 236 -6.70 -5.14 -6.67
C VAL A 236 -5.78 -6.31 -6.95
N TRP A 237 -4.74 -6.53 -6.11
CA TRP A 237 -3.81 -7.64 -6.26
C TRP A 237 -4.50 -9.00 -6.19
N GLU A 238 -5.44 -9.18 -5.27
CA GLU A 238 -6.20 -10.42 -5.10
C GLU A 238 -7.04 -10.79 -6.33
N THR A 239 -7.51 -9.81 -7.09
CA THR A 239 -8.35 -10.03 -8.29
C THR A 239 -7.57 -10.03 -9.59
N ALA A 240 -6.29 -9.67 -9.56
CA ALA A 240 -5.45 -9.51 -10.72
C ALA A 240 -4.91 -10.85 -11.24
N ALA A 241 -4.80 -10.98 -12.57
CA ALA A 241 -4.30 -12.17 -13.24
C ALA A 241 -2.79 -12.07 -13.55
N PRO A 242 -2.00 -13.14 -13.39
CA PRO A 242 -0.61 -13.15 -13.83
C PRO A 242 -0.47 -12.79 -15.31
N ILE A 243 0.58 -12.01 -15.65
CA ILE A 243 0.88 -11.70 -17.05
C ILE A 243 1.58 -12.91 -17.69
N PRO A 244 1.07 -13.45 -18.82
CA PRO A 244 1.69 -14.58 -19.51
C PRO A 244 3.17 -14.35 -19.83
N ALA A 245 4.00 -15.41 -19.74
CA ALA A 245 5.45 -15.29 -19.92
C ALA A 245 5.87 -15.00 -21.35
N ASP A 246 5.01 -15.32 -22.30
CA ASP A 246 5.22 -15.25 -23.76
C ASP A 246 4.84 -13.89 -24.39
N ILE A 247 4.47 -12.92 -23.57
CA ILE A 247 4.16 -11.54 -23.98
C ILE A 247 5.35 -10.61 -23.80
#